data_6da748ccd8145428796d415d075cf667
#
_entry.id   6da748ccd8145428796d415d075cf667
#
_cell.length_a   1.000
_cell.length_b   1.000
_cell.length_c   1.000
_cell.angle_alpha   90.00
_cell.angle_beta   90.00
_cell.angle_gamma   90.00
#
_symmetry.space_group_name_H-M   'P 1'
#
loop_
_entity.id
_entity.type
_entity.pdbx_description
1 polymer ?
#
loop_
_entity_poly.entity_id
_entity_poly.type
_entity_poly.pdbx_seq_one_letter_code
_entity_poly.pdbx_strand_id
1 'polypeptide(L)'
;MLRESHREGYIPIQPAHGAGGIAVQLCPGAEVWVEGDYAIGDVLTFPCFTVHKALPSQEPEQIRLSIDARYQAISEPIEEKSLKPHCKLTWEEVYAGWTEESIQYYWRDTAPKLSPWDSTLLQPAQRIC
;
A
#
# COMPACT_ATOMS: atom_id res chain seq x y z
N MET A 1 -6.26 -10.57 -6.27
CA MET A 1 -4.82 -10.34 -6.51
C MET A 1 -4.44 -10.92 -7.87
N LEU A 2 -3.55 -10.27 -8.60
CA LEU A 2 -3.03 -10.80 -9.87
C LEU A 2 -1.98 -11.87 -9.59
N ARG A 3 -2.23 -13.08 -10.09
CA ARG A 3 -1.38 -14.24 -9.86
C ARG A 3 0.06 -13.98 -10.35
N GLU A 4 1.03 -14.31 -9.50
CA GLU A 4 2.48 -14.22 -9.79
C GLU A 4 3.02 -12.82 -10.15
N SER A 5 2.21 -11.77 -10.10
CA SER A 5 2.62 -10.41 -10.47
C SER A 5 3.85 -9.89 -9.69
N HIS A 6 4.06 -10.36 -8.46
CA HIS A 6 5.24 -10.00 -7.67
C HIS A 6 6.57 -10.44 -8.31
N ARG A 7 6.55 -11.41 -9.22
CA ARG A 7 7.75 -11.91 -9.92
C ARG A 7 8.21 -10.99 -11.03
N GLU A 8 7.31 -10.13 -11.53
CA GLU A 8 7.63 -9.12 -12.54
C GLU A 8 8.40 -7.93 -11.96
N GLY A 9 8.54 -7.89 -10.63
CA GLY A 9 9.17 -6.77 -9.96
C GLY A 9 8.31 -5.51 -10.00
N TYR A 10 8.95 -4.35 -10.21
CA TYR A 10 8.25 -3.09 -10.30
C TYR A 10 7.51 -2.94 -11.63
N ILE A 11 6.20 -2.84 -11.56
CA ILE A 11 5.35 -2.55 -12.72
C ILE A 11 5.02 -1.04 -12.70
N PRO A 12 5.19 -0.34 -13.84
CA PRO A 12 4.90 1.09 -13.91
C PRO A 12 3.49 1.44 -13.50
N ILE A 13 3.36 2.56 -12.82
CA ILE A 13 2.08 3.07 -12.33
C ILE A 13 1.69 4.33 -13.09
N GLN A 14 0.39 4.59 -13.16
CA GLN A 14 -0.20 5.77 -13.78
C GLN A 14 -1.32 6.32 -12.91
N PRO A 15 -1.67 7.62 -13.05
CA PRO A 15 -2.87 8.16 -12.42
C PRO A 15 -4.12 7.39 -12.85
N ALA A 16 -4.99 7.10 -11.90
CA ALA A 16 -6.25 6.39 -12.13
C ALA A 16 -7.36 6.95 -11.24
N HIS A 17 -8.60 6.74 -11.67
CA HIS A 17 -9.75 7.02 -10.82
C HIS A 17 -9.94 5.90 -9.78
N GLY A 18 -10.39 6.29 -8.59
CA GLY A 18 -10.69 5.38 -7.49
C GLY A 18 -9.79 5.57 -6.28
N ALA A 19 -9.95 4.71 -5.29
CA ALA A 19 -9.16 4.75 -4.06
C ALA A 19 -7.68 4.56 -4.35
N GLY A 20 -6.85 5.43 -3.80
CA GLY A 20 -5.40 5.44 -4.03
C GLY A 20 -4.93 6.31 -5.21
N GLY A 21 -5.79 6.63 -6.17
CA GLY A 21 -5.49 7.56 -7.27
C GLY A 21 -4.45 7.08 -8.28
N ILE A 22 -4.00 5.82 -8.19
CA ILE A 22 -3.00 5.20 -9.07
C ILE A 22 -3.41 3.78 -9.45
N ALA A 23 -2.96 3.34 -10.62
CA ALA A 23 -3.09 1.96 -11.07
C ALA A 23 -1.82 1.52 -11.79
N VAL A 24 -1.56 0.22 -11.81
CA VAL A 24 -0.50 -0.38 -12.62
C VAL A 24 -0.95 -0.51 -14.07
N GLN A 25 -0.01 -0.42 -14.99
CA GLN A 25 -0.25 -0.69 -16.42
C GLN A 25 -0.12 -2.19 -16.66
N LEU A 26 -1.23 -2.86 -16.91
CA LEU A 26 -1.26 -4.28 -17.25
C LEU A 26 -1.47 -4.46 -18.76
N CYS A 27 -0.85 -5.49 -19.32
CA CYS A 27 -1.09 -5.90 -20.70
C CYS A 27 -2.41 -6.67 -20.78
N PRO A 28 -3.34 -6.30 -21.66
CA PRO A 28 -4.61 -7.00 -21.77
C PRO A 28 -4.45 -8.46 -22.20
N GLY A 29 -5.22 -9.35 -21.58
CA GLY A 29 -5.45 -10.72 -22.07
C GLY A 29 -4.61 -11.83 -21.43
N ALA A 30 -3.61 -11.49 -20.58
CA ALA A 30 -2.81 -12.48 -19.84
C ALA A 30 -3.11 -12.54 -18.33
N GLU A 31 -4.15 -11.84 -17.89
CA GLU A 31 -4.41 -11.62 -16.47
C GLU A 31 -5.15 -12.79 -15.85
N VAL A 32 -4.54 -13.45 -14.88
CA VAL A 32 -5.20 -14.43 -14.03
C VAL A 32 -5.39 -13.82 -12.64
N TRP A 33 -6.61 -13.40 -12.36
CA TRP A 33 -6.98 -12.87 -11.04
C TRP A 33 -7.37 -13.98 -10.09
N VAL A 34 -6.85 -13.90 -8.88
CA VAL A 34 -7.24 -14.77 -7.75
C VAL A 34 -8.01 -13.92 -6.77
N GLU A 35 -9.19 -14.37 -6.42
CA GLU A 35 -10.07 -13.74 -5.45
C GLU A 35 -10.52 -14.77 -4.41
N GLY A 36 -11.06 -14.30 -3.30
CA GLY A 36 -11.58 -15.13 -2.23
C GLY A 36 -12.40 -14.31 -1.25
N ASP A 37 -13.22 -14.98 -0.51
CA ASP A 37 -14.00 -14.40 0.57
C ASP A 37 -13.15 -14.30 1.84
N TYR A 38 -13.39 -13.25 2.61
CA TYR A 38 -12.67 -12.98 3.86
C TYR A 38 -13.65 -12.88 5.01
N ALA A 39 -13.32 -13.56 6.10
CA ALA A 39 -14.01 -13.43 7.37
C ALA A 39 -13.34 -12.43 8.29
N ILE A 40 -14.05 -12.01 9.34
CA ILE A 40 -13.47 -11.17 10.39
C ILE A 40 -12.29 -11.90 11.05
N GLY A 41 -11.14 -11.25 11.08
CA GLY A 41 -9.91 -11.81 11.65
C GLY A 41 -8.98 -12.46 10.63
N ASP A 42 -9.37 -12.60 9.38
CA ASP A 42 -8.48 -13.09 8.34
C ASP A 42 -7.32 -12.13 8.11
N VAL A 43 -6.14 -12.69 7.90
CA VAL A 43 -4.92 -11.96 7.59
C VAL A 43 -4.40 -12.41 6.23
N LEU A 44 -4.27 -11.46 5.32
CA LEU A 44 -3.72 -11.68 4.00
C LEU A 44 -2.31 -11.08 3.93
N THR A 45 -1.31 -11.90 3.64
CA THR A 45 0.07 -11.45 3.45
C THR A 45 0.53 -11.66 2.03
N PHE A 46 1.24 -10.69 1.49
CA PHE A 46 1.80 -10.77 0.13
C PHE A 46 3.01 -9.84 -0.04
N PRO A 47 3.91 -10.14 -0.98
CA PRO A 47 5.04 -9.26 -1.30
C PRO A 47 4.59 -7.88 -1.81
N CYS A 48 5.43 -6.85 -1.61
CA CYS A 48 5.13 -5.46 -1.97
C CYS A 48 4.82 -5.24 -3.46
N PHE A 49 5.40 -6.06 -4.35
CA PHE A 49 5.14 -5.98 -5.79
C PHE A 49 3.91 -6.75 -6.26
N THR A 50 3.11 -7.28 -5.34
CA THR A 50 1.88 -7.97 -5.74
C THR A 50 0.82 -6.96 -6.17
N VAL A 51 0.40 -7.06 -7.41
CA VAL A 51 -0.72 -6.26 -7.95
C VAL A 51 -2.01 -6.77 -7.34
N HIS A 52 -2.74 -5.87 -6.72
CA HIS A 52 -3.99 -6.19 -6.04
C HIS A 52 -4.99 -5.05 -6.18
N LYS A 53 -6.26 -5.37 -6.05
CA LYS A 53 -7.35 -4.39 -6.02
C LYS A 53 -8.44 -4.84 -5.05
N ALA A 54 -9.11 -3.89 -4.44
CA ALA A 54 -10.39 -4.13 -3.79
C ALA A 54 -11.49 -4.19 -4.84
N LEU A 55 -12.44 -5.09 -4.64
CA LEU A 55 -13.67 -5.13 -5.44
C LEU A 55 -14.76 -4.29 -4.75
N PRO A 56 -15.72 -3.75 -5.49
CA PRO A 56 -16.88 -3.11 -4.91
C PRO A 56 -17.63 -4.07 -3.97
N SER A 57 -18.16 -3.53 -2.87
CA SER A 57 -19.04 -4.32 -2.01
C SER A 57 -20.29 -4.74 -2.79
N GLN A 58 -20.66 -6.01 -2.64
CA GLN A 58 -21.92 -6.54 -3.18
C GLN A 58 -23.08 -6.36 -2.19
N GLU A 59 -22.76 -6.08 -0.93
CA GLU A 59 -23.72 -5.87 0.15
C GLU A 59 -23.82 -4.37 0.47
N PRO A 60 -24.88 -3.67 0.04
CA PRO A 60 -24.96 -2.21 0.17
C PRO A 60 -25.02 -1.72 1.63
N GLU A 61 -25.47 -2.58 2.54
CA GLU A 61 -25.60 -2.26 3.96
C GLU A 61 -24.35 -2.61 4.80
N GLN A 62 -23.29 -3.13 4.16
CA GLN A 62 -22.09 -3.58 4.86
C GLN A 62 -20.85 -2.83 4.38
N ILE A 63 -20.02 -2.43 5.34
CA ILE A 63 -18.72 -1.84 5.09
C ILE A 63 -17.65 -2.81 5.62
N ARG A 64 -16.72 -3.20 4.75
CA ARG A 64 -15.53 -3.94 5.15
C ARG A 64 -14.42 -2.96 5.50
N LEU A 65 -13.92 -3.06 6.72
CA LEU A 65 -12.71 -2.36 7.14
C LEU A 65 -11.51 -3.31 7.02
N SER A 66 -10.39 -2.80 6.52
CA SER A 66 -9.11 -3.50 6.51
C SER A 66 -8.02 -2.59 7.07
N ILE A 67 -7.04 -3.20 7.73
CA ILE A 67 -5.85 -2.52 8.21
C ILE A 67 -4.69 -3.00 7.35
N ASP A 68 -4.01 -2.08 6.68
CA ASP A 68 -2.83 -2.37 5.89
C ASP A 68 -1.58 -2.08 6.72
N ALA A 69 -0.85 -3.13 7.07
CA ALA A 69 0.43 -3.01 7.76
C ALA A 69 1.56 -3.47 6.84
N ARG A 70 2.65 -2.71 6.81
CA ARG A 70 3.82 -3.02 5.99
C ARG A 70 5.00 -3.37 6.87
N TYR A 71 5.70 -4.41 6.48
CA TYR A 71 6.87 -4.91 7.20
C TYR A 71 8.05 -4.99 6.25
N GLN A 72 9.23 -4.63 6.75
CA GLN A 72 10.49 -4.81 6.06
C GLN A 72 11.59 -5.18 7.06
N ALA A 73 12.73 -5.67 6.56
CA ALA A 73 13.88 -5.91 7.40
C ALA A 73 14.41 -4.58 7.96
N ILE A 74 14.80 -4.55 9.24
CA ILE A 74 15.32 -3.34 9.91
C ILE A 74 16.65 -2.86 9.30
N SER A 75 17.35 -3.72 8.58
CA SER A 75 18.58 -3.38 7.84
C SER A 75 18.31 -2.52 6.61
N GLU A 76 17.11 -2.59 6.08
CA GLU A 76 16.72 -1.87 4.86
C GLU A 76 16.30 -0.44 5.18
N PRO A 77 16.64 0.53 4.32
CA PRO A 77 16.21 1.91 4.52
C PRO A 77 14.71 2.07 4.27
N ILE A 78 14.09 2.96 5.05
CA ILE A 78 12.69 3.37 4.86
C ILE A 78 12.68 4.63 4.00
N GLU A 79 11.83 4.64 3.01
CA GLU A 79 11.60 5.83 2.19
C GLU A 79 10.98 6.95 3.06
N GLU A 80 11.52 8.17 2.99
CA GLU A 80 11.15 9.29 3.88
C GLU A 80 9.65 9.61 3.90
N LYS A 81 8.98 9.51 2.75
CA LYS A 81 7.54 9.77 2.67
C LYS A 81 6.70 8.71 3.36
N SER A 82 7.23 7.48 3.50
CA SER A 82 6.54 6.40 4.20
C SER A 82 6.41 6.65 5.70
N LEU A 83 7.16 7.61 6.24
CA LEU A 83 7.04 8.06 7.63
C LEU A 83 6.01 9.19 7.82
N LYS A 84 5.34 9.61 6.77
CA LYS A 84 4.32 10.65 6.83
C LYS A 84 2.92 10.05 6.81
N PRO A 85 1.96 10.62 7.54
CA PRO A 85 0.58 10.21 7.45
C PRO A 85 0.02 10.36 6.03
N HIS A 86 -0.96 9.53 5.70
CA HIS A 86 -1.72 9.66 4.46
C HIS A 86 -2.70 10.85 4.52
N CYS A 87 -3.36 11.12 3.39
CA CYS A 87 -4.43 12.12 3.28
C CYS A 87 -4.02 13.57 3.66
N LYS A 88 -2.73 13.89 3.52
CA LYS A 88 -2.17 15.21 3.87
C LYS A 88 -2.34 15.59 5.36
N LEU A 89 -2.56 14.62 6.22
CA LEU A 89 -2.60 14.83 7.66
C LEU A 89 -1.18 15.01 8.23
N THR A 90 -1.10 15.64 9.38
CA THR A 90 0.10 15.66 10.22
C THR A 90 -0.01 14.60 11.33
N TRP A 91 1.12 14.23 11.94
CA TRP A 91 1.09 13.31 13.07
C TRP A 91 0.34 13.88 14.27
N GLU A 92 0.39 15.19 14.48
CA GLU A 92 -0.35 15.89 15.50
C GLU A 92 -1.86 15.75 15.32
N GLU A 93 -2.32 15.85 14.05
CA GLU A 93 -3.73 15.64 13.73
C GLU A 93 -4.15 14.18 13.91
N VAL A 94 -3.29 13.23 13.53
CA VAL A 94 -3.56 11.80 13.69
C VAL A 94 -3.66 11.43 15.16
N TYR A 95 -2.79 11.97 16.02
CA TYR A 95 -2.77 11.67 17.45
C TYR A 95 -3.71 12.56 18.28
N ALA A 96 -4.39 13.52 17.65
CA ALA A 96 -5.35 14.37 18.36
C ALA A 96 -6.42 13.52 19.07
N GLY A 97 -6.53 13.70 20.38
CA GLY A 97 -7.49 12.94 21.20
C GLY A 97 -7.03 11.54 21.64
N TRP A 98 -5.82 11.09 21.26
CA TRP A 98 -5.26 9.87 21.83
C TRP A 98 -4.84 10.12 23.28
N THR A 99 -5.29 9.25 24.18
CA THR A 99 -4.97 9.34 25.62
C THR A 99 -3.70 8.59 26.01
N GLU A 100 -3.28 7.62 25.21
CA GLU A 100 -2.10 6.81 25.45
C GLU A 100 -0.89 7.37 24.70
N GLU A 101 -0.05 8.12 25.42
CA GLU A 101 1.13 8.77 24.84
C GLU A 101 2.26 7.78 24.52
N SER A 102 2.35 6.65 25.21
CA SER A 102 3.44 5.69 25.06
C SER A 102 3.49 5.03 23.69
N ILE A 103 2.36 5.00 22.97
CA ILE A 103 2.27 4.46 21.61
C ILE A 103 2.35 5.53 20.51
N GLN A 104 2.46 6.82 20.91
CA GLN A 104 2.68 7.90 19.97
C GLN A 104 4.17 8.02 19.64
N TYR A 105 4.50 8.16 18.37
CA TYR A 105 5.88 8.38 17.90
C TYR A 105 6.92 7.33 18.34
N TYR A 106 6.51 6.15 18.84
CA TYR A 106 7.42 5.09 19.33
C TYR A 106 8.49 4.68 18.30
N TRP A 107 8.17 4.83 17.02
CA TRP A 107 9.07 4.50 15.92
C TRP A 107 10.26 5.46 15.79
N ARG A 108 10.19 6.67 16.37
CA ARG A 108 11.29 7.66 16.34
C ARG A 108 12.51 7.16 17.10
N ASP A 109 12.28 6.40 18.16
CA ASP A 109 13.38 5.87 19.00
C ASP A 109 14.18 4.77 18.29
N THR A 110 13.61 4.17 17.25
CA THR A 110 14.30 3.14 16.47
C THR A 110 15.36 3.72 15.52
N ALA A 111 15.37 5.05 15.30
CA ALA A 111 16.26 5.76 14.40
C ALA A 111 16.48 5.03 13.05
N PRO A 112 15.40 4.75 12.30
CA PRO A 112 15.51 3.95 11.07
C PRO A 112 16.40 4.65 10.04
N LYS A 113 17.12 3.87 9.25
CA LYS A 113 17.80 4.40 8.08
C LYS A 113 16.78 4.94 7.08
N LEU A 114 17.02 6.13 6.55
CA LEU A 114 16.14 6.74 5.58
C LEU A 114 16.74 6.73 4.18
N SER A 115 15.90 6.61 3.18
CA SER A 115 16.23 6.83 1.77
C SER A 115 15.38 7.97 1.20
N PRO A 116 15.93 8.77 0.27
CA PRO A 116 15.15 9.80 -0.39
C PRO A 116 14.07 9.16 -1.27
N TRP A 117 13.00 9.90 -1.50
CA TRP A 117 11.97 9.49 -2.45
C TRP A 117 12.52 9.49 -3.88
N ASP A 118 12.40 8.34 -4.55
CA ASP A 118 12.72 8.24 -5.97
C ASP A 118 11.51 8.65 -6.84
N SER A 119 11.53 9.90 -7.30
CA SER A 119 10.46 10.43 -8.15
C SER A 119 10.39 9.79 -9.54
N THR A 120 11.44 9.06 -9.96
CA THR A 120 11.45 8.38 -11.27
C THR A 120 10.45 7.24 -11.32
N LEU A 121 10.12 6.65 -10.16
CA LEU A 121 9.11 5.59 -10.05
C LEU A 121 7.69 6.05 -10.42
N LEU A 122 7.41 7.36 -10.40
CA LEU A 122 6.11 7.92 -10.79
C LEU A 122 6.05 8.35 -12.25
N GLN A 123 7.14 8.22 -13.00
CA GLN A 123 7.12 8.59 -14.41
C GLN A 123 6.39 7.51 -15.23
N PRO A 124 5.56 7.93 -16.21
CA PRO A 124 4.94 6.96 -17.11
C PRO A 124 6.03 6.23 -17.88
N ALA A 125 6.25 4.97 -17.53
CA ALA A 125 7.13 4.11 -18.30
C ALA A 125 6.45 3.75 -19.64
N GLN A 126 7.25 3.49 -20.67
CA GLN A 126 6.75 2.90 -21.91
C GLN A 126 6.08 1.57 -21.58
N ARG A 127 4.96 1.28 -22.22
CA ARG A 127 4.29 -0.02 -22.12
C ARG A 127 5.28 -1.15 -22.41
N ILE A 128 5.33 -2.10 -21.50
CA ILE A 128 6.12 -3.33 -21.63
C ILE A 128 5.29 -4.40 -22.39
N CYS A 129 4.51 -4.02 -23.32
CA CYS A 129 3.72 -4.97 -24.13
C CYS A 129 4.30 -5.06 -25.54
#